data_84b604e7ce0df3d29f61aaf614732e0b
#
_entry.id   84b604e7ce0df3d29f61aaf614732e0b
#
_cell.length_a   1.000
_cell.length_b   1.000
_cell.length_c   1.000
_cell.angle_alpha   90.00
_cell.angle_beta   90.00
_cell.angle_gamma   90.00
#
_symmetry.space_group_name_H-M   'P 1'
#
loop_
_entity.id
_entity.type
_entity.pdbx_description
1 polymer ?
#
loop_
_entity_poly.entity_id
_entity_poly.type
_entity_poly.pdbx_seq_one_letter_code
_entity_poly.pdbx_strand_id
1 'polypeptide(L)'
;MAKKFDLNDDSVVVIIGSGAGGGTLGNELAQKGVNVVCLEAGKKLSLDDIENDWGAMFGKLSWVDKRQGTGDLLAGLPLWVCKTVGGTTVHWAGASLRFKDHEFRARSQYGEIEGANLLDWPIDPNEMERFYSMAEDKMGTTGTHGIPRLPGNNNYQVMEYGAKALGYTDVHTGNMSINSQPRDGRPGCHQIGFCMAGCAIGA
;
A
#
# COMPACT_ATOMS: atom_id res chain seq x y z
N MET A 1 -17.25 10.56 26.03
CA MET A 1 -18.35 11.14 25.25
C MET A 1 -17.95 11.16 23.78
N ALA A 2 -18.86 10.82 22.85
CA ALA A 2 -18.56 10.96 21.43
C ALA A 2 -18.46 12.45 21.08
N LYS A 3 -17.41 12.83 20.35
CA LYS A 3 -17.23 14.20 19.86
C LYS A 3 -18.33 14.48 18.81
N LYS A 4 -19.07 15.56 18.98
CA LYS A 4 -20.06 16.02 18.01
C LYS A 4 -19.44 17.16 17.19
N PHE A 5 -19.72 17.17 15.91
CA PHE A 5 -19.32 18.21 14.98
C PHE A 5 -20.56 18.89 14.44
N ASP A 6 -20.47 20.20 14.21
CA ASP A 6 -21.51 20.93 13.50
C ASP A 6 -21.42 20.59 12.01
N LEU A 7 -22.53 20.24 11.39
CA LEU A 7 -22.56 19.91 9.96
C LEU A 7 -22.31 21.11 9.05
N ASN A 8 -22.43 22.32 9.58
CA ASN A 8 -22.18 23.57 8.87
C ASN A 8 -20.78 24.15 9.18
N ASP A 9 -19.93 23.42 9.92
CA ASP A 9 -18.56 23.85 10.22
C ASP A 9 -17.67 23.59 9.01
N ASP A 10 -17.39 24.63 8.24
CA ASP A 10 -16.52 24.61 7.05
C ASP A 10 -15.02 24.59 7.39
N SER A 11 -14.66 24.70 8.66
CA SER A 11 -13.28 24.54 9.12
C SER A 11 -12.84 23.09 9.31
N VAL A 12 -13.75 22.14 9.15
CA VAL A 12 -13.49 20.71 9.33
C VAL A 12 -13.50 19.98 7.99
N VAL A 13 -12.41 19.28 7.70
CA VAL A 13 -12.32 18.37 6.55
C VAL A 13 -12.78 16.98 6.94
N VAL A 14 -13.78 16.45 6.25
CA VAL A 14 -14.28 15.08 6.46
C VAL A 14 -13.66 14.14 5.42
N ILE A 15 -13.01 13.08 5.89
CA ILE A 15 -12.41 12.04 5.05
C ILE A 15 -13.20 10.75 5.23
N ILE A 16 -13.61 10.12 4.15
CA ILE A 16 -14.34 8.85 4.15
C ILE A 16 -13.35 7.73 3.80
N GLY A 17 -13.07 6.88 4.76
CA GLY A 17 -12.13 5.77 4.67
C GLY A 17 -10.68 6.16 5.02
N SER A 18 -10.05 5.33 5.86
CA SER A 18 -8.69 5.50 6.36
C SER A 18 -7.64 4.68 5.60
N GLY A 19 -7.95 4.23 4.39
CA GLY A 19 -6.99 3.54 3.52
C GLY A 19 -5.82 4.42 3.09
N ALA A 20 -5.01 3.96 2.14
CA ALA A 20 -3.79 4.64 1.70
C ALA A 20 -4.00 6.14 1.39
N GLY A 21 -5.02 6.48 0.62
CA GLY A 21 -5.32 7.87 0.26
C GLY A 21 -5.83 8.69 1.44
N GLY A 22 -6.89 8.21 2.10
CA GLY A 22 -7.52 8.95 3.20
C GLY A 22 -6.62 9.08 4.42
N GLY A 23 -5.89 8.03 4.77
CA GLY A 23 -4.91 8.06 5.87
C GLY A 23 -3.78 9.06 5.61
N THR A 24 -3.23 9.06 4.40
CA THR A 24 -2.16 10.01 4.00
C THR A 24 -2.68 11.44 4.00
N LEU A 25 -3.83 11.70 3.37
CA LEU A 25 -4.41 13.04 3.33
C LEU A 25 -4.71 13.55 4.74
N GLY A 26 -5.33 12.71 5.59
CA GLY A 26 -5.64 13.08 6.96
C GLY A 26 -4.42 13.43 7.77
N ASN A 27 -3.35 12.65 7.64
CA ASN A 27 -2.08 12.92 8.30
C ASN A 27 -1.46 14.25 7.83
N GLU A 28 -1.41 14.50 6.53
CA GLU A 28 -0.83 15.73 5.97
C GLU A 28 -1.62 16.97 6.37
N LEU A 29 -2.93 16.91 6.37
CA LEU A 29 -3.78 18.03 6.78
C LEU A 29 -3.68 18.29 8.28
N ALA A 30 -3.71 17.24 9.11
CA ALA A 30 -3.59 17.39 10.55
C ALA A 30 -2.24 17.98 10.98
N GLN A 31 -1.14 17.60 10.34
CA GLN A 31 0.18 18.18 10.59
C GLN A 31 0.25 19.69 10.23
N LYS A 32 -0.60 20.13 9.32
CA LYS A 32 -0.74 21.55 8.93
C LYS A 32 -1.76 22.31 9.80
N GLY A 33 -2.27 21.69 10.86
CA GLY A 33 -3.22 22.30 11.79
C GLY A 33 -4.68 22.33 11.29
N VAL A 34 -5.00 21.64 10.21
CA VAL A 34 -6.39 21.53 9.73
C VAL A 34 -7.15 20.53 10.59
N ASN A 35 -8.37 20.90 11.00
CA ASN A 35 -9.25 19.98 11.69
C ASN A 35 -9.74 18.89 10.74
N VAL A 36 -9.47 17.62 11.07
CA VAL A 36 -9.84 16.48 10.23
C VAL A 36 -10.70 15.50 11.02
N VAL A 37 -11.76 15.03 10.39
CA VAL A 37 -12.56 13.90 10.85
C VAL A 37 -12.48 12.78 9.82
N CYS A 38 -11.93 11.63 10.22
CA CYS A 38 -11.90 10.46 9.38
C CYS A 38 -12.99 9.47 9.80
N LEU A 39 -13.89 9.13 8.88
CA LEU A 39 -14.94 8.14 9.06
C LEU A 39 -14.46 6.81 8.49
N GLU A 40 -14.32 5.82 9.35
CA GLU A 40 -13.88 4.47 8.97
C GLU A 40 -14.96 3.44 9.36
N ALA A 41 -15.26 2.53 8.44
CA ALA A 41 -16.28 1.50 8.63
C ALA A 41 -15.75 0.26 9.38
N GLY A 42 -14.44 0.08 9.41
CA GLY A 42 -13.79 -1.07 10.04
C GLY A 42 -13.20 -0.77 11.41
N LYS A 43 -12.86 -1.83 12.14
CA LYS A 43 -12.18 -1.73 13.44
C LYS A 43 -10.68 -1.44 13.25
N LYS A 44 -10.06 -0.85 14.26
CA LYS A 44 -8.60 -0.82 14.35
C LYS A 44 -8.09 -2.18 14.81
N LEU A 45 -7.17 -2.77 14.04
CA LEU A 45 -6.48 -3.99 14.42
C LEU A 45 -5.25 -3.66 15.27
N SER A 46 -4.95 -4.50 16.25
CA SER A 46 -3.67 -4.56 16.96
C SER A 46 -2.75 -5.59 16.29
N LEU A 47 -1.50 -5.65 16.68
CA LEU A 47 -0.59 -6.72 16.20
C LEU A 47 -1.07 -8.12 16.65
N ASP A 48 -1.72 -8.23 17.81
CA ASP A 48 -2.28 -9.49 18.31
C ASP A 48 -3.45 -10.00 17.47
N ASP A 49 -4.10 -9.14 16.69
CA ASP A 49 -5.15 -9.53 15.75
C ASP A 49 -4.60 -10.16 14.45
N ILE A 50 -3.29 -10.00 14.19
CA ILE A 50 -2.64 -10.46 12.95
C ILE A 50 -2.12 -11.88 13.17
N GLU A 51 -2.64 -12.82 12.39
CA GLU A 51 -2.22 -14.22 12.39
C GLU A 51 -1.38 -14.56 11.17
N ASN A 52 -0.35 -15.38 11.35
CA ASN A 52 0.44 -15.91 10.24
C ASN A 52 -0.31 -17.07 9.56
N ASP A 53 -1.55 -16.80 9.21
CA ASP A 53 -2.45 -17.72 8.51
C ASP A 53 -3.30 -16.95 7.50
N TRP A 54 -3.18 -17.31 6.23
CA TRP A 54 -3.90 -16.62 5.15
C TRP A 54 -5.40 -16.81 5.23
N GLY A 55 -5.86 -18.03 5.53
CA GLY A 55 -7.28 -18.32 5.63
C GLY A 55 -7.94 -17.56 6.77
N ALA A 56 -7.32 -17.55 7.94
CA ALA A 56 -7.78 -16.78 9.09
C ALA A 56 -7.83 -15.29 8.79
N MET A 57 -6.76 -14.73 8.21
CA MET A 57 -6.69 -13.30 7.92
C MET A 57 -7.63 -12.87 6.79
N PHE A 58 -7.79 -13.65 5.75
CA PHE A 58 -8.78 -13.35 4.72
C PHE A 58 -10.21 -13.36 5.29
N GLY A 59 -10.53 -14.29 6.17
CA GLY A 59 -11.81 -14.31 6.87
C GLY A 59 -12.05 -13.08 7.75
N LYS A 60 -10.99 -12.56 8.40
CA LYS A 60 -11.07 -11.37 9.27
C LYS A 60 -11.10 -10.04 8.51
N LEU A 61 -10.32 -9.94 7.45
CA LEU A 61 -10.04 -8.67 6.77
C LEU A 61 -10.93 -8.44 5.55
N SER A 62 -11.21 -9.48 4.79
CA SER A 62 -11.96 -9.33 3.54
C SER A 62 -13.40 -8.92 3.80
N TRP A 63 -13.83 -7.91 3.07
CA TRP A 63 -15.21 -7.47 3.09
C TRP A 63 -15.91 -7.87 1.80
N VAL A 64 -17.00 -8.60 1.95
CA VAL A 64 -17.85 -9.01 0.84
C VAL A 64 -19.20 -8.34 1.00
N ASP A 65 -19.57 -7.53 0.01
CA ASP A 65 -20.90 -6.92 -0.06
C ASP A 65 -21.61 -7.35 -1.34
N LYS A 66 -22.66 -8.14 -1.19
CA LYS A 66 -23.48 -8.62 -2.31
C LYS A 66 -24.10 -7.50 -3.15
N ARG A 67 -24.22 -6.29 -2.59
CA ARG A 67 -24.77 -5.12 -3.30
C ARG A 67 -23.81 -4.56 -4.35
N GLN A 68 -22.54 -4.91 -4.31
CA GLN A 68 -21.54 -4.39 -5.23
C GLN A 68 -21.56 -5.02 -6.62
N GLY A 69 -22.55 -5.87 -6.91
CA GLY A 69 -22.77 -6.41 -8.24
C GLY A 69 -21.66 -7.28 -8.80
N THR A 70 -20.78 -7.75 -7.97
CA THR A 70 -19.60 -8.53 -8.36
C THR A 70 -19.92 -9.98 -8.69
N GLY A 71 -21.06 -10.26 -9.29
CA GLY A 71 -21.39 -11.59 -9.75
C GLY A 71 -21.22 -12.67 -8.68
N ASP A 72 -21.43 -13.90 -9.05
CA ASP A 72 -21.09 -15.01 -8.18
C ASP A 72 -19.62 -14.90 -7.76
N LEU A 73 -19.42 -14.82 -6.46
CA LEU A 73 -18.09 -15.00 -5.89
C LEU A 73 -17.52 -16.27 -6.51
N LEU A 74 -16.58 -16.12 -7.41
CA LEU A 74 -15.86 -17.24 -7.98
C LEU A 74 -15.41 -18.11 -6.82
N ALA A 75 -16.22 -19.11 -6.53
CA ALA A 75 -15.93 -20.18 -5.61
C ALA A 75 -15.11 -19.77 -4.37
N GLY A 76 -15.59 -18.75 -3.63
CA GLY A 76 -15.03 -18.46 -2.30
C GLY A 76 -13.76 -17.61 -2.26
N LEU A 77 -13.31 -17.01 -3.35
CA LEU A 77 -12.26 -15.99 -3.27
C LEU A 77 -12.88 -14.66 -2.78
N PRO A 78 -12.50 -14.17 -1.59
CA PRO A 78 -12.98 -12.90 -1.09
C PRO A 78 -12.48 -11.76 -1.97
N LEU A 79 -13.27 -10.69 -2.07
CA LEU A 79 -12.79 -9.45 -2.66
C LEU A 79 -11.57 -8.97 -1.85
N TRP A 80 -10.54 -8.50 -2.55
CA TRP A 80 -9.31 -8.01 -1.94
C TRP A 80 -9.49 -6.61 -1.30
N VAL A 81 -10.66 -6.37 -0.73
CA VAL A 81 -11.03 -5.13 -0.05
C VAL A 81 -11.11 -5.38 1.44
N CYS A 82 -10.42 -4.57 2.21
CA CYS A 82 -10.34 -4.71 3.65
C CYS A 82 -11.18 -3.63 4.36
N LYS A 83 -11.99 -4.06 5.30
CA LYS A 83 -12.78 -3.18 6.16
C LYS A 83 -12.13 -3.06 7.54
N THR A 84 -11.12 -2.20 7.62
CA THR A 84 -10.34 -1.93 8.84
C THR A 84 -9.69 -0.55 8.76
N VAL A 85 -9.29 0.00 9.90
CA VAL A 85 -8.45 1.20 9.92
C VAL A 85 -7.14 0.92 9.19
N GLY A 86 -6.79 1.75 8.20
CA GLY A 86 -5.69 1.54 7.28
C GLY A 86 -6.09 0.88 5.96
N GLY A 87 -7.32 0.33 5.87
CA GLY A 87 -7.83 -0.30 4.66
C GLY A 87 -6.94 -1.46 4.16
N THR A 88 -6.91 -1.66 2.86
CA THR A 88 -6.16 -2.75 2.21
C THR A 88 -4.63 -2.65 2.40
N THR A 89 -4.11 -1.47 2.80
CA THR A 89 -2.68 -1.31 3.13
C THR A 89 -2.22 -2.15 4.32
N VAL A 90 -3.14 -2.63 5.16
CA VAL A 90 -2.81 -3.54 6.27
C VAL A 90 -2.21 -4.87 5.78
N HIS A 91 -2.53 -5.29 4.56
CA HIS A 91 -2.10 -6.58 3.98
C HIS A 91 -1.57 -6.48 2.54
N TRP A 92 -0.88 -5.43 2.18
CA TRP A 92 -0.44 -5.15 0.80
C TRP A 92 0.94 -5.70 0.42
N ALA A 93 1.59 -6.44 1.28
CA ALA A 93 2.93 -7.00 1.10
C ALA A 93 4.10 -5.99 1.01
N GLY A 94 3.85 -4.70 1.05
CA GLY A 94 4.87 -3.66 1.12
C GLY A 94 5.62 -3.34 -0.18
N ALA A 95 5.25 -3.90 -1.34
CA ALA A 95 5.91 -3.60 -2.61
C ALA A 95 5.69 -2.13 -3.01
N SER A 96 6.77 -1.36 -3.14
CA SER A 96 6.73 0.10 -3.29
C SER A 96 7.52 0.55 -4.51
N LEU A 97 7.16 0.03 -5.66
CA LEU A 97 7.75 0.43 -6.93
C LEU A 97 7.04 1.68 -7.45
N ARG A 98 7.81 2.63 -7.98
CA ARG A 98 7.26 3.80 -8.64
C ARG A 98 6.68 3.43 -10.00
N PHE A 99 5.62 4.09 -10.41
CA PHE A 99 5.15 4.01 -11.78
C PHE A 99 6.17 4.64 -12.73
N LYS A 100 6.30 4.05 -13.89
CA LYS A 100 7.15 4.53 -14.97
C LYS A 100 6.37 5.47 -15.88
N ASP A 101 7.06 6.29 -16.65
CA ASP A 101 6.43 7.29 -17.54
C ASP A 101 5.36 6.71 -18.45
N HIS A 102 5.60 5.53 -19.02
CA HIS A 102 4.63 4.88 -19.90
C HIS A 102 3.33 4.47 -19.18
N GLU A 103 3.34 4.26 -17.87
CA GLU A 103 2.15 3.94 -17.08
C GLU A 103 1.26 5.17 -16.86
N PHE A 104 1.85 6.37 -16.86
CA PHE A 104 1.10 7.64 -16.85
C PHE A 104 0.54 8.01 -18.22
N ARG A 105 1.10 7.47 -19.29
CA ARG A 105 0.80 7.81 -20.68
C ARG A 105 0.32 6.61 -21.48
N ALA A 106 -0.51 5.77 -20.86
CA ALA A 106 -0.94 4.50 -21.45
C ALA A 106 -1.64 4.68 -22.79
N ARG A 107 -2.54 5.67 -22.93
CA ARG A 107 -3.22 5.97 -24.19
C ARG A 107 -2.26 6.48 -25.28
N SER A 108 -1.39 7.41 -24.93
CA SER A 108 -0.38 7.95 -25.84
C SER A 108 0.63 6.88 -26.27
N GLN A 109 0.99 5.98 -25.35
CA GLN A 109 2.01 4.95 -25.58
C GLN A 109 1.48 3.78 -26.42
N TYR A 110 0.28 3.28 -26.13
CA TYR A 110 -0.27 2.05 -26.71
C TYR A 110 -1.35 2.30 -27.76
N GLY A 111 -1.82 3.54 -27.90
CA GLY A 111 -2.89 3.88 -28.83
C GLY A 111 -4.25 3.39 -28.37
N GLU A 112 -5.16 3.23 -29.33
CA GLU A 112 -6.49 2.66 -29.10
C GLU A 112 -6.43 1.15 -29.13
N ILE A 113 -6.96 0.54 -28.08
CA ILE A 113 -7.09 -0.91 -27.99
C ILE A 113 -8.58 -1.24 -27.86
N GLU A 114 -9.11 -2.05 -28.78
CA GLU A 114 -10.51 -2.44 -28.77
C GLU A 114 -10.87 -3.14 -27.45
N GLY A 115 -11.97 -2.70 -26.85
CA GLY A 115 -12.43 -3.22 -25.55
C GLY A 115 -11.67 -2.69 -24.32
N ALA A 116 -10.66 -1.83 -24.49
CA ALA A 116 -9.94 -1.19 -23.40
C ALA A 116 -10.20 0.32 -23.34
N ASN A 117 -10.40 0.87 -22.16
CA ASN A 117 -10.55 2.30 -21.93
C ASN A 117 -9.23 2.87 -21.38
N LEU A 118 -8.23 2.98 -22.24
CA LEU A 118 -6.95 3.59 -21.90
C LEU A 118 -7.04 5.11 -21.90
N LEU A 119 -6.55 5.72 -20.83
CA LEU A 119 -6.42 7.17 -20.69
C LEU A 119 -4.99 7.50 -20.25
N ASP A 120 -4.53 8.70 -20.63
CA ASP A 120 -3.36 9.27 -19.98
C ASP A 120 -3.77 9.94 -18.68
N TRP A 121 -2.94 9.84 -17.66
CA TRP A 121 -3.15 10.56 -16.42
C TRP A 121 -2.94 12.06 -16.64
N PRO A 122 -3.79 12.92 -16.08
CA PRO A 122 -3.64 14.39 -16.21
C PRO A 122 -2.55 14.94 -15.26
N ILE A 123 -1.45 14.20 -15.13
CA ILE A 123 -0.34 14.51 -14.21
C ILE A 123 0.96 14.28 -14.97
N ASP A 124 1.90 15.23 -14.88
CA ASP A 124 3.25 15.01 -15.38
C ASP A 124 4.01 14.06 -14.43
N PRO A 125 4.60 12.96 -14.94
CA PRO A 125 5.44 12.08 -14.14
C PRO A 125 6.55 12.82 -13.36
N ASN A 126 7.13 13.87 -13.93
CA ASN A 126 8.16 14.67 -13.27
C ASN A 126 7.64 15.44 -12.05
N GLU A 127 6.37 15.82 -12.03
CA GLU A 127 5.75 16.45 -10.85
C GLU A 127 5.57 15.47 -9.71
N MET A 128 5.46 14.18 -10.02
CA MET A 128 5.31 13.12 -9.01
C MET A 128 6.60 12.80 -8.28
N GLU A 129 7.77 13.15 -8.81
CA GLU A 129 9.07 12.81 -8.21
C GLU A 129 9.16 13.21 -6.74
N ARG A 130 8.80 14.46 -6.42
CA ARG A 130 8.83 14.97 -5.04
C ARG A 130 7.89 14.21 -4.11
N PHE A 131 6.72 13.79 -4.62
CA PHE A 131 5.73 13.07 -3.80
C PHE A 131 6.13 11.62 -3.58
N TYR A 132 6.71 10.97 -4.59
CA TYR A 132 7.31 9.65 -4.43
C TYR A 132 8.43 9.68 -3.39
N SER A 133 9.35 10.63 -3.50
CA SER A 133 10.45 10.80 -2.54
C SER A 133 9.93 11.02 -1.11
N MET A 134 8.92 11.88 -0.93
CA MET A 134 8.30 12.11 0.38
C MET A 134 7.62 10.85 0.93
N ALA A 135 6.91 10.11 0.09
CA ALA A 135 6.22 8.88 0.50
C ALA A 135 7.22 7.79 0.87
N GLU A 136 8.27 7.61 0.08
CA GLU A 136 9.35 6.65 0.34
C GLU A 136 10.07 6.94 1.65
N ASP A 137 10.38 8.20 1.94
CA ASP A 137 10.98 8.59 3.20
C ASP A 137 10.05 8.30 4.38
N LYS A 138 8.80 8.73 4.30
CA LYS A 138 7.81 8.51 5.38
C LYS A 138 7.53 7.02 5.63
N MET A 139 7.43 6.23 4.59
CA MET A 139 7.19 4.78 4.69
C MET A 139 8.46 3.98 5.06
N GLY A 140 9.64 4.57 4.97
CA GLY A 140 10.88 3.85 5.18
C GLY A 140 11.17 2.85 4.07
N THR A 141 10.91 3.23 2.81
CA THR A 141 11.06 2.34 1.65
C THR A 141 12.51 1.94 1.45
N THR A 142 12.77 0.66 1.43
CA THR A 142 14.12 0.10 1.25
C THR A 142 14.69 0.41 -0.13
N GLY A 143 16.01 0.63 -0.19
CA GLY A 143 16.71 1.01 -1.43
C GLY A 143 16.53 2.46 -1.81
N THR A 144 15.92 3.29 -0.95
CA THR A 144 15.77 4.74 -1.09
C THR A 144 16.27 5.42 0.19
N HIS A 145 16.59 6.71 0.12
CA HIS A 145 17.00 7.52 1.29
C HIS A 145 18.08 6.87 2.19
N GLY A 146 18.98 6.07 1.60
CA GLY A 146 20.03 5.36 2.35
C GLY A 146 19.52 4.16 3.18
N ILE A 147 18.26 3.80 3.08
CA ILE A 147 17.69 2.64 3.79
C ILE A 147 18.13 1.36 3.09
N PRO A 148 18.78 0.42 3.80
CA PRO A 148 19.26 -0.82 3.20
C PRO A 148 18.13 -1.65 2.59
N ARG A 149 18.41 -2.31 1.48
CA ARG A 149 17.49 -3.29 0.90
C ARG A 149 17.34 -4.51 1.79
N LEU A 150 16.18 -5.13 1.75
CA LEU A 150 15.99 -6.45 2.36
C LEU A 150 16.84 -7.50 1.62
N PRO A 151 17.45 -8.45 2.34
CA PRO A 151 18.19 -9.53 1.69
C PRO A 151 17.25 -10.39 0.84
N GLY A 152 17.74 -10.86 -0.29
CA GLY A 152 17.02 -11.78 -1.15
C GLY A 152 16.95 -13.20 -0.58
N ASN A 153 15.85 -13.87 -0.81
CA ASN A 153 15.68 -15.29 -0.49
C ASN A 153 16.38 -16.18 -1.55
N ASN A 154 16.30 -17.50 -1.39
CA ASN A 154 16.94 -18.44 -2.32
C ASN A 154 16.44 -18.28 -3.76
N ASN A 155 15.16 -18.00 -3.98
CA ASN A 155 14.63 -17.76 -5.32
C ASN A 155 15.27 -16.53 -5.96
N TYR A 156 15.42 -15.45 -5.18
CA TYR A 156 16.14 -14.26 -5.64
C TYR A 156 17.59 -14.58 -6.01
N GLN A 157 18.31 -15.36 -5.20
CA GLN A 157 19.71 -15.72 -5.48
C GLN A 157 19.86 -16.48 -6.80
N VAL A 158 18.94 -17.40 -7.10
CA VAL A 158 18.90 -18.11 -8.39
C VAL A 158 18.64 -17.15 -9.55
N MET A 159 17.67 -16.25 -9.38
CA MET A 159 17.37 -15.23 -10.39
C MET A 159 18.53 -14.26 -10.61
N GLU A 160 19.18 -13.82 -9.54
CA GLU A 160 20.36 -12.95 -9.59
C GLU A 160 21.51 -13.63 -10.34
N TYR A 161 21.77 -14.90 -10.04
CA TYR A 161 22.79 -15.67 -10.75
C TYR A 161 22.50 -15.74 -12.26
N GLY A 162 21.28 -16.11 -12.64
CA GLY A 162 20.86 -16.19 -14.04
C GLY A 162 20.92 -14.83 -14.75
N ALA A 163 20.46 -13.77 -14.11
CA ALA A 163 20.51 -12.42 -14.66
C ALA A 163 21.96 -11.96 -14.89
N LYS A 164 22.85 -12.16 -13.93
CA LYS A 164 24.28 -11.85 -14.08
C LYS A 164 24.94 -12.67 -15.19
N ALA A 165 24.58 -13.95 -15.34
CA ALA A 165 25.07 -14.79 -16.44
C ALA A 165 24.63 -14.29 -17.82
N LEU A 166 23.48 -13.60 -17.90
CA LEU A 166 22.98 -12.93 -19.11
C LEU A 166 23.53 -11.51 -19.31
N GLY A 167 24.43 -11.05 -18.44
CA GLY A 167 25.10 -9.74 -18.57
C GLY A 167 24.36 -8.57 -17.91
N TYR A 168 23.28 -8.81 -17.14
CA TYR A 168 22.66 -7.75 -16.36
C TYR A 168 23.57 -7.33 -15.20
N THR A 169 23.82 -6.02 -15.09
CA THR A 169 24.74 -5.45 -14.09
C THR A 169 24.03 -4.87 -12.89
N ASP A 170 22.78 -4.45 -13.05
CA ASP A 170 21.95 -3.87 -12.00
C ASP A 170 20.86 -4.87 -11.60
N VAL A 171 21.19 -5.75 -10.68
CA VAL A 171 20.28 -6.78 -10.16
C VAL A 171 20.21 -6.66 -8.65
N HIS A 172 19.04 -6.35 -8.15
CA HIS A 172 18.82 -6.16 -6.72
C HIS A 172 17.37 -6.53 -6.32
N THR A 173 17.13 -6.71 -5.00
CA THR A 173 15.77 -6.87 -4.48
C THR A 173 14.96 -5.59 -4.67
N GLY A 174 13.64 -5.73 -4.86
CA GLY A 174 12.73 -4.61 -5.05
C GLY A 174 12.68 -3.63 -3.87
N ASN A 175 12.22 -2.43 -4.14
CA ASN A 175 11.93 -1.45 -3.09
C ASN A 175 10.68 -1.88 -2.31
N MET A 176 10.81 -1.97 -1.00
CA MET A 176 9.76 -2.46 -0.11
C MET A 176 9.55 -1.48 1.04
N SER A 177 8.32 -1.14 1.33
CA SER A 177 7.96 -0.39 2.55
C SER A 177 7.80 -1.35 3.73
N ILE A 178 8.90 -2.03 4.03
CA ILE A 178 9.07 -2.96 5.14
C ILE A 178 10.39 -2.59 5.82
N ASN A 179 10.41 -2.46 7.12
CA ASN A 179 11.61 -2.08 7.85
C ASN A 179 12.73 -3.10 7.64
N SER A 180 13.78 -2.77 6.88
CA SER A 180 14.99 -3.62 6.78
C SER A 180 15.86 -3.55 8.03
N GLN A 181 15.66 -2.51 8.83
CA GLN A 181 16.28 -2.27 10.14
C GLN A 181 15.24 -1.61 11.07
N PRO A 182 15.42 -1.65 12.39
CA PRO A 182 14.48 -1.00 13.30
C PRO A 182 14.29 0.48 12.96
N ARG A 183 13.03 0.94 12.94
CA ARG A 183 12.66 2.32 12.62
C ARG A 183 11.41 2.75 13.41
N ASP A 184 11.42 3.96 13.96
CA ASP A 184 10.27 4.57 14.64
C ASP A 184 9.63 3.69 15.72
N GLY A 185 10.47 2.99 16.50
CA GLY A 185 10.03 2.08 17.56
C GLY A 185 9.48 0.74 17.06
N ARG A 186 9.51 0.47 15.76
CA ARG A 186 9.12 -0.80 15.14
C ARG A 186 10.36 -1.66 14.84
N PRO A 187 10.25 -2.99 14.92
CA PRO A 187 11.38 -3.88 14.63
C PRO A 187 11.73 -3.90 13.14
N GLY A 188 12.91 -4.40 12.83
CA GLY A 188 13.26 -4.81 11.48
C GLY A 188 12.54 -6.10 11.07
N CYS A 189 12.44 -6.35 9.76
CA CYS A 189 11.82 -7.55 9.23
C CYS A 189 12.63 -8.81 9.58
N HIS A 190 11.95 -9.82 10.14
CA HIS A 190 12.53 -11.13 10.45
C HIS A 190 12.30 -12.16 9.34
N GLN A 191 11.77 -11.73 8.18
CA GLN A 191 11.49 -12.59 7.01
C GLN A 191 10.62 -13.82 7.31
N ILE A 192 9.66 -13.66 8.21
CA ILE A 192 8.73 -14.75 8.58
C ILE A 192 7.71 -15.08 7.48
N GLY A 193 7.62 -14.26 6.44
CA GLY A 193 6.62 -14.40 5.38
C GLY A 193 5.25 -13.84 5.78
N PHE A 194 4.21 -14.25 5.05
CA PHE A 194 2.81 -13.88 5.30
C PHE A 194 2.50 -12.37 5.20
N CYS A 195 3.33 -11.58 4.52
CA CYS A 195 3.14 -10.13 4.40
C CYS A 195 1.76 -9.75 3.85
N MET A 196 1.19 -10.59 2.97
CA MET A 196 -0.15 -10.40 2.43
C MET A 196 -1.27 -10.71 3.44
N ALA A 197 -0.96 -11.34 4.55
CA ALA A 197 -1.89 -11.53 5.67
C ALA A 197 -1.80 -10.40 6.70
N GLY A 198 -0.84 -9.51 6.55
CA GLY A 198 -0.45 -8.50 7.52
C GLY A 198 0.85 -8.88 8.24
N CYS A 199 1.47 -7.92 8.91
CA CYS A 199 2.73 -8.13 9.61
C CYS A 199 2.49 -8.31 11.10
N ALA A 200 2.59 -9.55 11.61
CA ALA A 200 2.39 -9.85 13.03
C ALA A 200 3.44 -9.23 13.96
N ILE A 201 4.60 -8.82 13.44
CA ILE A 201 5.65 -8.15 14.22
C ILE A 201 5.70 -6.63 14.00
N GLY A 202 4.93 -6.10 13.05
CA GLY A 202 4.85 -4.66 12.79
C GLY A 202 6.09 -4.06 12.11
N ALA A 203 6.85 -4.85 11.36
CA ALA A 203 8.05 -4.38 10.65
C ALA A 203 7.75 -3.49 9.44
#